data_51389ab540b7e17c5d1c8e5e1ad15df8
#
_entry.id   51389ab540b7e17c5d1c8e5e1ad15df8
#
_cell.length_a   1.000
_cell.length_b   1.000
_cell.length_c   1.000
_cell.angle_alpha   90.00
_cell.angle_beta   90.00
_cell.angle_gamma   90.00
#
_symmetry.space_group_name_H-M   'P 1'
#
loop_
_entity.id
_entity.type
_entity.pdbx_description
1 polymer ?
#
loop_
_entity_poly.entity_id
_entity_poly.type
_entity_poly.pdbx_seq_one_letter_code
_entity_poly.pdbx_strand_id
1 'polypeptide(L)'
;MAAGCESEGPGEAATQAHSDFAELLATLDLHRVDDNLFIGSHPSKNPMRTFGGQLMSQSFVASTRSLLRADLPPSALSVHFINGGDTAKDIEFHVTRLRDERRFANRRVDAMQDGTLLSSALISYMSGGRGLEHGIEPPQVAEPHTQPTIGELLRGYEQTVPHFVNALQPIEWRYTNDPAWVMRTKGDRLPHNRVWVKALGDLPDDPVLHTATMVYSSDTTVLDSVITTHGLSWGFDRIFAASANHSIWFHRQVNFNDWVLYSTSSPVAADSRGLGTGHFFARSGQPLATVMQEGVLKYFPPSGR
;
A
#
# COMPACT_ATOMS: atom_id res chain seq x y z
N MET A 1 29.77 -7.62 29.07
CA MET A 1 29.65 -8.65 28.04
C MET A 1 28.86 -8.02 26.91
N ALA A 2 29.53 -7.70 25.82
CA ALA A 2 28.93 -7.11 24.63
C ALA A 2 28.26 -8.26 23.85
N ALA A 3 26.94 -8.19 23.68
CA ALA A 3 26.22 -9.04 22.75
C ALA A 3 26.55 -8.57 21.32
N GLY A 4 27.19 -9.45 20.55
CA GLY A 4 27.55 -9.18 19.16
C GLY A 4 26.29 -9.01 18.33
N CYS A 5 26.20 -7.88 17.64
CA CYS A 5 25.29 -7.67 16.53
C CYS A 5 25.87 -8.48 15.35
N GLU A 6 25.35 -9.67 15.13
CA GLU A 6 25.66 -10.44 13.92
C GLU A 6 24.99 -9.72 12.75
N SER A 7 25.78 -9.23 11.81
CA SER A 7 25.30 -8.69 10.54
C SER A 7 24.71 -9.84 9.73
N GLU A 8 23.42 -9.80 9.43
CA GLU A 8 22.78 -10.75 8.52
C GLU A 8 23.58 -10.84 7.23
N GLY A 9 24.00 -12.06 6.88
CA GLY A 9 24.76 -12.33 5.66
C GLY A 9 23.87 -12.20 4.42
N PRO A 10 24.43 -11.96 3.22
CA PRO A 10 23.66 -11.80 1.98
C PRO A 10 22.74 -13.01 1.67
N GLY A 11 23.00 -14.17 2.22
CA GLY A 11 22.15 -15.36 2.10
C GLY A 11 20.88 -15.29 2.96
N GLU A 12 20.94 -14.69 4.16
CA GLU A 12 19.80 -14.54 5.06
C GLU A 12 18.83 -13.49 4.55
N ALA A 13 19.32 -12.35 4.04
CA ALA A 13 18.49 -11.32 3.42
C ALA A 13 17.73 -11.82 2.18
N ALA A 14 18.38 -12.64 1.33
CA ALA A 14 17.73 -13.23 0.16
C ALA A 14 16.65 -14.26 0.56
N THR A 15 16.91 -15.07 1.60
CA THR A 15 15.95 -16.04 2.14
C THR A 15 14.74 -15.33 2.76
N GLN A 16 14.98 -14.24 3.50
CA GLN A 16 13.92 -13.43 4.10
C GLN A 16 13.04 -12.77 3.03
N ALA A 17 13.64 -12.15 2.00
CA ALA A 17 12.94 -11.56 0.87
C ALA A 17 12.03 -12.57 0.16
N HIS A 18 12.51 -13.78 -0.08
CA HIS A 18 11.74 -14.87 -0.67
C HIS A 18 10.57 -15.29 0.22
N SER A 19 10.77 -15.36 1.54
CA SER A 19 9.71 -15.65 2.52
C SER A 19 8.62 -14.56 2.52
N ASP A 20 9.00 -13.29 2.53
CA ASP A 20 8.05 -12.17 2.58
C ASP A 20 7.22 -12.08 1.29
N PHE A 21 7.83 -12.37 0.13
CA PHE A 21 7.12 -12.43 -1.14
C PHE A 21 6.12 -13.60 -1.20
N ALA A 22 6.53 -14.78 -0.73
CA ALA A 22 5.65 -15.95 -0.66
C ALA A 22 4.44 -15.69 0.29
N GLU A 23 4.65 -14.98 1.40
CA GLU A 23 3.57 -14.58 2.31
C GLU A 23 2.60 -13.60 1.65
N LEU A 24 3.06 -12.66 0.80
CA LEU A 24 2.16 -11.80 0.03
C LEU A 24 1.26 -12.62 -0.88
N LEU A 25 1.84 -13.56 -1.65
CA LEU A 25 1.05 -14.40 -2.55
C LEU A 25 0.03 -15.23 -1.79
N ALA A 26 0.41 -15.83 -0.65
CA ALA A 26 -0.50 -16.57 0.21
C ALA A 26 -1.63 -15.69 0.78
N THR A 27 -1.30 -14.45 1.18
CA THR A 27 -2.28 -13.47 1.67
C THR A 27 -3.29 -13.08 0.59
N LEU A 28 -2.87 -13.00 -0.68
CA LEU A 28 -3.75 -12.67 -1.81
C LEU A 28 -4.52 -13.88 -2.36
N ASP A 29 -4.13 -15.10 -1.98
CA ASP A 29 -4.85 -16.30 -2.40
C ASP A 29 -5.99 -16.63 -1.44
N LEU A 30 -7.11 -15.92 -1.61
CA LEU A 30 -8.29 -16.09 -0.77
C LEU A 30 -8.94 -17.45 -0.98
N HIS A 31 -9.35 -18.09 0.12
CA HIS A 31 -10.19 -19.28 0.08
C HIS A 31 -11.63 -18.90 -0.32
N ARG A 32 -12.13 -19.45 -1.43
CA ARG A 32 -13.50 -19.24 -1.90
C ARG A 32 -14.43 -20.19 -1.17
N VAL A 33 -15.38 -19.66 -0.40
CA VAL A 33 -16.44 -20.44 0.27
C VAL A 33 -17.64 -20.63 -0.65
N ASP A 34 -18.08 -19.52 -1.29
CA ASP A 34 -19.13 -19.53 -2.31
C ASP A 34 -18.89 -18.44 -3.36
N ASP A 35 -19.90 -18.12 -4.18
CA ASP A 35 -19.79 -17.14 -5.25
C ASP A 35 -19.57 -15.70 -4.77
N ASN A 36 -19.88 -15.40 -3.50
CA ASN A 36 -19.86 -14.07 -2.93
C ASN A 36 -19.21 -14.01 -1.54
N LEU A 37 -18.62 -15.11 -1.08
CA LEU A 37 -17.93 -15.18 0.22
C LEU A 37 -16.53 -15.77 0.04
N PHE A 38 -15.53 -15.03 0.51
CA PHE A 38 -14.13 -15.42 0.50
C PHE A 38 -13.52 -15.23 1.89
N ILE A 39 -12.58 -16.09 2.23
CA ILE A 39 -11.81 -16.01 3.49
C ILE A 39 -10.37 -15.65 3.15
N GLY A 40 -9.83 -14.66 3.82
CA GLY A 40 -8.43 -14.24 3.73
C GLY A 40 -7.72 -14.34 5.07
N SER A 41 -6.49 -14.84 5.02
CA SER A 41 -5.60 -14.92 6.18
C SER A 41 -4.72 -13.67 6.30
N HIS A 42 -4.02 -13.56 7.43
CA HIS A 42 -3.01 -12.55 7.67
C HIS A 42 -1.60 -13.10 7.43
N PRO A 43 -0.64 -12.23 7.08
CA PRO A 43 0.77 -12.58 7.12
C PRO A 43 1.20 -12.93 8.56
N SER A 44 2.12 -13.88 8.69
CA SER A 44 2.60 -14.36 10.01
C SER A 44 3.28 -13.28 10.85
N LYS A 45 3.83 -12.25 10.19
CA LYS A 45 4.63 -11.18 10.80
C LYS A 45 3.85 -9.88 11.12
N ASN A 46 2.55 -9.85 11.00
CA ASN A 46 1.77 -8.64 11.28
C ASN A 46 1.22 -8.67 12.72
N PRO A 47 1.94 -8.08 13.70
CA PRO A 47 1.68 -8.34 15.12
C PRO A 47 0.63 -7.44 15.78
N MET A 48 0.17 -6.35 15.14
CA MET A 48 -0.60 -5.35 15.89
C MET A 48 -2.01 -5.09 15.37
N ARG A 49 -2.18 -4.87 14.07
CA ARG A 49 -3.48 -4.58 13.43
C ARG A 49 -3.41 -4.97 11.97
N THR A 50 -4.54 -5.35 11.41
CA THR A 50 -4.64 -5.58 9.97
C THR A 50 -4.23 -4.32 9.21
N PHE A 51 -3.30 -4.48 8.29
CA PHE A 51 -2.81 -3.40 7.44
C PHE A 51 -3.90 -2.99 6.42
N GLY A 52 -4.10 -1.67 6.23
CA GLY A 52 -5.13 -1.18 5.31
C GLY A 52 -4.92 -1.63 3.87
N GLY A 53 -3.68 -1.63 3.40
CA GLY A 53 -3.31 -2.15 2.08
C GLY A 53 -3.65 -3.64 1.90
N GLN A 54 -3.55 -4.45 2.95
CA GLN A 54 -4.00 -5.84 2.95
C GLN A 54 -5.53 -5.93 2.78
N LEU A 55 -6.31 -5.21 3.60
CA LEU A 55 -7.78 -5.21 3.51
C LEU A 55 -8.25 -4.80 2.11
N MET A 56 -7.62 -3.77 1.53
CA MET A 56 -7.95 -3.30 0.19
C MET A 56 -7.62 -4.32 -0.89
N SER A 57 -6.41 -4.89 -0.85
CA SER A 57 -5.96 -5.85 -1.86
C SER A 57 -6.75 -7.16 -1.81
N GLN A 58 -7.06 -7.67 -0.61
CA GLN A 58 -7.93 -8.83 -0.44
C GLN A 58 -9.37 -8.53 -0.89
N SER A 59 -9.92 -7.34 -0.56
CA SER A 59 -11.24 -6.90 -1.06
C SER A 59 -11.27 -6.81 -2.59
N PHE A 60 -10.20 -6.30 -3.20
CA PHE A 60 -10.04 -6.25 -4.65
C PHE A 60 -10.03 -7.65 -5.26
N VAL A 61 -9.27 -8.60 -4.71
CA VAL A 61 -9.21 -10.00 -5.19
C VAL A 61 -10.58 -10.67 -5.05
N ALA A 62 -11.26 -10.57 -3.89
CA ALA A 62 -12.60 -11.12 -3.68
C ALA A 62 -13.61 -10.57 -4.71
N SER A 63 -13.57 -9.25 -4.89
CA SER A 63 -14.39 -8.54 -5.88
C SER A 63 -14.17 -9.07 -7.30
N THR A 64 -12.92 -9.19 -7.73
CA THR A 64 -12.55 -9.63 -9.09
C THR A 64 -12.94 -11.09 -9.31
N ARG A 65 -12.70 -11.96 -8.32
CA ARG A 65 -13.07 -13.39 -8.40
C ARG A 65 -14.60 -13.63 -8.42
N SER A 66 -15.40 -12.63 -8.07
CA SER A 66 -16.88 -12.67 -8.15
C SER A 66 -17.44 -12.19 -9.48
N LEU A 67 -16.61 -11.69 -10.41
CA LEU A 67 -17.05 -11.20 -11.70
C LEU A 67 -17.58 -12.34 -12.58
N LEU A 68 -18.67 -12.07 -13.29
CA LEU A 68 -19.17 -12.96 -14.33
C LEU A 68 -18.32 -12.93 -15.61
N ARG A 69 -17.54 -11.85 -15.76
CA ARG A 69 -16.64 -11.60 -16.90
C ARG A 69 -15.27 -11.20 -16.38
N ALA A 70 -14.33 -12.11 -16.47
CA ALA A 70 -12.95 -11.91 -16.02
C ALA A 70 -12.15 -10.89 -16.86
N ASP A 71 -12.67 -10.52 -18.05
CA ASP A 71 -12.02 -9.59 -18.98
C ASP A 71 -12.32 -8.10 -18.70
N LEU A 72 -13.12 -7.77 -17.68
CA LEU A 72 -13.39 -6.40 -17.30
C LEU A 72 -12.25 -5.86 -16.41
N PRO A 73 -11.46 -4.86 -16.88
CA PRO A 73 -10.44 -4.26 -16.05
C PRO A 73 -11.04 -3.41 -14.93
N PRO A 74 -10.37 -3.31 -13.77
CA PRO A 74 -10.77 -2.39 -12.72
C PRO A 74 -10.63 -0.94 -13.20
N SER A 75 -11.54 -0.08 -12.76
CA SER A 75 -11.52 1.37 -13.03
C SER A 75 -11.36 2.19 -11.76
N ALA A 76 -11.94 1.77 -10.64
CA ALA A 76 -11.78 2.45 -9.36
C ALA A 76 -12.04 1.48 -8.18
N LEU A 77 -11.38 1.77 -7.06
CA LEU A 77 -11.63 1.19 -5.75
C LEU A 77 -11.72 2.34 -4.74
N SER A 78 -12.72 2.33 -3.87
CA SER A 78 -12.83 3.24 -2.74
C SER A 78 -13.20 2.45 -1.50
N VAL A 79 -12.50 2.67 -0.40
CA VAL A 79 -12.71 1.97 0.87
C VAL A 79 -12.84 2.94 2.03
N HIS A 80 -13.72 2.63 2.98
CA HIS A 80 -13.77 3.22 4.30
C HIS A 80 -13.32 2.19 5.33
N PHE A 81 -12.37 2.56 6.18
CA PHE A 81 -11.92 1.75 7.31
C PHE A 81 -12.78 2.09 8.52
N ILE A 82 -13.42 1.08 9.10
CA ILE A 82 -14.43 1.24 10.16
C ILE A 82 -13.88 0.81 11.52
N ASN A 83 -13.29 -0.40 11.57
CA ASN A 83 -12.70 -0.94 12.79
C ASN A 83 -11.33 -1.56 12.48
N GLY A 84 -10.46 -1.61 13.51
CA GLY A 84 -9.19 -2.34 13.42
C GLY A 84 -9.43 -3.85 13.47
N GLY A 85 -8.74 -4.59 12.60
CA GLY A 85 -8.79 -6.05 12.60
C GLY A 85 -7.78 -6.67 13.58
N ASP A 86 -8.13 -7.87 14.07
CA ASP A 86 -7.28 -8.76 14.87
C ASP A 86 -6.48 -9.66 13.93
N THR A 87 -5.16 -9.58 13.96
CA THR A 87 -4.29 -10.35 13.06
C THR A 87 -4.20 -11.84 13.38
N ALA A 88 -4.76 -12.28 14.50
CA ALA A 88 -4.87 -13.70 14.87
C ALA A 88 -6.09 -14.41 14.26
N LYS A 89 -6.95 -13.69 13.54
CA LYS A 89 -8.22 -14.21 13.02
C LYS A 89 -8.31 -13.97 11.51
N ASP A 90 -8.88 -14.93 10.80
CA ASP A 90 -9.20 -14.76 9.38
C ASP A 90 -10.25 -13.67 9.15
N ILE A 91 -10.29 -13.16 7.93
CA ILE A 91 -11.23 -12.12 7.50
C ILE A 91 -12.20 -12.72 6.48
N GLU A 92 -13.48 -12.49 6.70
CA GLU A 92 -14.55 -12.80 5.76
C GLU A 92 -14.77 -11.61 4.82
N PHE A 93 -14.72 -11.84 3.50
CA PHE A 93 -15.01 -10.84 2.48
C PHE A 93 -16.36 -11.16 1.84
N HIS A 94 -17.40 -10.42 2.24
CA HIS A 94 -18.76 -10.55 1.76
C HIS A 94 -18.96 -9.65 0.55
N VAL A 95 -19.14 -10.25 -0.62
CA VAL A 95 -19.30 -9.52 -1.89
C VAL A 95 -20.78 -9.32 -2.21
N THR A 96 -21.19 -8.08 -2.44
CA THR A 96 -22.49 -7.73 -2.99
C THR A 96 -22.33 -7.34 -4.46
N ARG A 97 -22.99 -8.05 -5.36
CA ARG A 97 -23.04 -7.72 -6.79
C ARG A 97 -24.04 -6.59 -6.99
N LEU A 98 -23.56 -5.37 -7.28
CA LEU A 98 -24.43 -4.20 -7.46
C LEU A 98 -24.85 -4.02 -8.92
N ARG A 99 -23.95 -4.38 -9.86
CA ARG A 99 -24.20 -4.25 -11.29
C ARG A 99 -23.38 -5.29 -12.06
N ASP A 100 -24.00 -5.92 -13.03
CA ASP A 100 -23.36 -6.80 -14.01
C ASP A 100 -23.93 -6.50 -15.39
N GLU A 101 -23.20 -5.76 -16.20
CA GLU A 101 -23.56 -5.43 -17.57
C GLU A 101 -22.40 -5.75 -18.53
N ARG A 102 -22.68 -5.65 -19.82
CA ARG A 102 -21.68 -5.98 -20.84
C ARG A 102 -20.37 -5.19 -20.71
N ARG A 103 -20.40 -3.93 -20.28
CA ARG A 103 -19.25 -3.02 -20.23
C ARG A 103 -18.93 -2.54 -18.82
N PHE A 104 -19.74 -2.85 -17.83
CA PHE A 104 -19.64 -2.34 -16.47
C PHE A 104 -19.97 -3.42 -15.47
N ALA A 105 -19.19 -3.48 -14.39
CA ALA A 105 -19.56 -4.22 -13.19
C ALA A 105 -19.22 -3.39 -11.94
N ASN A 106 -20.02 -3.53 -10.89
CA ASN A 106 -19.76 -2.89 -9.61
C ASN A 106 -19.95 -3.91 -8.49
N ARG A 107 -19.04 -3.86 -7.52
CA ARG A 107 -19.04 -4.72 -6.33
C ARG A 107 -18.93 -3.86 -5.10
N ARG A 108 -19.69 -4.22 -4.06
CA ARG A 108 -19.38 -3.83 -2.69
C ARG A 108 -18.76 -5.04 -1.99
N VAL A 109 -17.70 -4.83 -1.25
CA VAL A 109 -17.05 -5.85 -0.44
C VAL A 109 -16.98 -5.35 0.99
N ASP A 110 -17.65 -6.05 1.89
CA ASP A 110 -17.62 -5.80 3.32
C ASP A 110 -16.67 -6.83 3.96
N ALA A 111 -15.56 -6.35 4.53
CA ALA A 111 -14.58 -7.18 5.25
C ALA A 111 -15.03 -7.31 6.71
N MET A 112 -15.23 -8.53 7.18
CA MET A 112 -15.80 -8.84 8.49
C MET A 112 -14.88 -9.73 9.32
N GLN A 113 -14.91 -9.59 10.62
CA GLN A 113 -14.30 -10.51 11.60
C GLN A 113 -15.25 -10.71 12.76
N ASP A 114 -15.65 -11.96 13.05
CA ASP A 114 -16.58 -12.29 14.14
C ASP A 114 -17.82 -11.37 14.19
N GLY A 115 -18.40 -11.08 13.03
CA GLY A 115 -19.55 -10.18 12.91
C GLY A 115 -19.24 -8.68 13.02
N THR A 116 -17.98 -8.29 13.19
CA THR A 116 -17.55 -6.89 13.22
C THR A 116 -17.09 -6.44 11.84
N LEU A 117 -17.67 -5.35 11.33
CA LEU A 117 -17.27 -4.75 10.05
C LEU A 117 -15.93 -4.03 10.21
N LEU A 118 -14.89 -4.49 9.49
CA LEU A 118 -13.58 -3.86 9.48
C LEU A 118 -13.48 -2.74 8.44
N SER A 119 -13.95 -3.03 7.22
CA SER A 119 -13.98 -2.06 6.13
C SER A 119 -15.10 -2.37 5.14
N SER A 120 -15.52 -1.34 4.40
CA SER A 120 -16.45 -1.49 3.27
C SER A 120 -15.83 -0.84 2.05
N ALA A 121 -15.67 -1.62 0.97
CA ALA A 121 -15.06 -1.21 -0.28
C ALA A 121 -16.08 -1.22 -1.43
N LEU A 122 -16.00 -0.20 -2.29
CA LEU A 122 -16.74 -0.14 -3.56
C LEU A 122 -15.74 -0.25 -4.70
N ILE A 123 -15.90 -1.27 -5.56
CA ILE A 123 -15.01 -1.52 -6.68
C ILE A 123 -15.79 -1.48 -7.98
N SER A 124 -15.28 -0.73 -8.94
CA SER A 124 -15.87 -0.54 -10.27
C SER A 124 -14.97 -1.15 -11.33
N TYR A 125 -15.58 -1.77 -12.32
CA TYR A 125 -14.95 -2.35 -13.49
C TYR A 125 -15.58 -1.79 -14.75
N MET A 126 -14.75 -1.46 -15.73
CA MET A 126 -15.26 -0.86 -16.98
C MET A 126 -14.37 -1.24 -18.15
N SER A 127 -14.97 -1.78 -19.22
CA SER A 127 -14.24 -1.99 -20.47
C SER A 127 -13.83 -0.66 -21.08
N GLY A 128 -12.57 -0.55 -21.50
CA GLY A 128 -12.04 0.58 -22.23
C GLY A 128 -12.74 0.86 -23.57
N GLY A 129 -12.41 1.98 -24.18
CA GLY A 129 -12.93 2.40 -25.49
C GLY A 129 -12.07 3.51 -26.09
N ARG A 130 -12.39 3.93 -27.32
CA ARG A 130 -11.78 5.11 -27.92
C ARG A 130 -12.28 6.38 -27.23
N GLY A 131 -11.39 7.31 -26.91
CA GLY A 131 -11.73 8.54 -26.22
C GLY A 131 -10.62 9.58 -26.23
N LEU A 132 -10.76 10.60 -25.41
CA LEU A 132 -9.73 11.62 -25.18
C LEU A 132 -8.62 11.01 -24.29
N GLU A 133 -7.37 11.37 -24.59
CA GLU A 133 -6.21 10.93 -23.84
C GLU A 133 -5.35 12.12 -23.42
N HIS A 134 -5.01 12.16 -22.15
CA HIS A 134 -4.00 13.03 -21.56
C HIS A 134 -3.54 12.41 -20.22
N GLY A 135 -2.45 12.90 -19.67
CA GLY A 135 -1.94 12.47 -18.37
C GLY A 135 -1.01 13.52 -17.78
N ILE A 136 -0.78 13.43 -16.50
CA ILE A 136 0.23 14.22 -15.82
C ILE A 136 1.63 13.68 -16.18
N GLU A 137 2.61 14.58 -16.20
CA GLU A 137 4.02 14.21 -16.37
C GLU A 137 4.58 13.65 -15.06
N PRO A 138 5.39 12.56 -15.11
CA PRO A 138 6.09 12.07 -13.93
C PRO A 138 7.14 13.07 -13.47
N PRO A 139 7.41 13.17 -12.16
CA PRO A 139 8.52 13.95 -11.69
C PRO A 139 9.85 13.38 -12.19
N GLN A 140 10.81 14.25 -12.49
CA GLN A 140 12.17 13.84 -12.85
C GLN A 140 12.85 13.27 -11.59
N VAL A 141 13.26 12.02 -11.64
CA VAL A 141 13.92 11.29 -10.56
C VAL A 141 15.06 10.44 -11.11
N ALA A 142 16.02 10.11 -10.25
CA ALA A 142 17.09 9.19 -10.62
C ALA A 142 16.58 7.75 -10.76
N GLU A 143 17.28 6.95 -11.56
CA GLU A 143 16.93 5.56 -11.84
C GLU A 143 16.97 4.69 -10.56
N PRO A 144 16.08 3.69 -10.42
CA PRO A 144 15.92 2.93 -9.18
C PRO A 144 17.18 2.21 -8.73
N HIS A 145 17.93 1.62 -9.65
CA HIS A 145 19.16 0.88 -9.34
C HIS A 145 20.33 1.77 -8.87
N THR A 146 20.22 3.09 -9.03
CA THR A 146 21.21 4.05 -8.49
C THR A 146 20.87 4.51 -7.08
N GLN A 147 19.70 4.11 -6.56
CA GLN A 147 19.22 4.51 -5.24
C GLN A 147 19.54 3.46 -4.18
N PRO A 148 19.78 3.87 -2.92
CA PRO A 148 20.03 2.93 -1.84
C PRO A 148 18.82 2.03 -1.58
N THR A 149 19.08 0.84 -1.07
CA THR A 149 18.05 -0.07 -0.55
C THR A 149 17.43 0.47 0.73
N ILE A 150 16.24 -0.03 1.08
CA ILE A 150 15.62 0.30 2.37
C ILE A 150 16.52 -0.10 3.56
N GLY A 151 17.20 -1.25 3.49
CA GLY A 151 18.12 -1.70 4.52
C GLY A 151 19.35 -0.79 4.68
N GLU A 152 19.87 -0.22 3.58
CA GLU A 152 20.94 0.78 3.66
C GLU A 152 20.46 2.10 4.29
N LEU A 153 19.25 2.54 4.00
CA LEU A 153 18.64 3.75 4.56
C LEU A 153 18.24 3.60 6.03
N LEU A 154 17.98 2.39 6.50
CA LEU A 154 17.64 2.08 7.89
C LEU A 154 18.87 1.94 8.78
N ARG A 155 20.07 1.78 8.20
CA ARG A 155 21.30 1.55 8.96
C ARG A 155 21.55 2.67 9.99
N GLY A 156 21.59 2.28 11.26
CA GLY A 156 21.70 3.20 12.41
C GLY A 156 20.37 3.78 12.91
N TYR A 157 19.24 3.41 12.29
CA TYR A 157 17.90 3.82 12.70
C TYR A 157 17.00 2.66 13.14
N GLU A 158 17.49 1.43 13.17
CA GLU A 158 16.75 0.17 13.37
C GLU A 158 15.97 0.16 14.70
N GLN A 159 16.52 0.83 15.73
CA GLN A 159 15.89 0.92 17.06
C GLN A 159 14.88 2.07 17.17
N THR A 160 14.90 3.02 16.24
CA THR A 160 14.07 4.23 16.29
C THR A 160 12.89 4.14 15.35
N VAL A 161 13.12 3.62 14.16
CA VAL A 161 12.07 3.47 13.14
C VAL A 161 11.10 2.36 13.58
N PRO A 162 9.78 2.60 13.51
CA PRO A 162 8.81 1.60 13.95
C PRO A 162 8.93 0.29 13.20
N HIS A 163 8.68 -0.80 13.91
CA HIS A 163 8.78 -2.16 13.37
C HIS A 163 7.93 -2.38 12.09
N PHE A 164 6.82 -1.66 11.93
CA PHE A 164 5.99 -1.80 10.74
C PHE A 164 6.70 -1.37 9.45
N VAL A 165 7.73 -0.53 9.52
CA VAL A 165 8.58 -0.17 8.37
C VAL A 165 9.44 -1.35 7.94
N ASN A 166 9.80 -2.22 8.88
CA ASN A 166 10.61 -3.42 8.66
C ASN A 166 9.78 -4.71 8.59
N ALA A 167 8.51 -4.65 9.05
CA ALA A 167 7.61 -5.80 8.99
C ALA A 167 7.14 -6.02 7.57
N LEU A 168 7.03 -7.27 7.15
CA LEU A 168 6.59 -7.74 5.85
C LEU A 168 6.94 -6.79 4.69
N GLN A 169 8.09 -6.99 4.09
CA GLN A 169 8.58 -6.20 2.96
C GLN A 169 8.42 -6.99 1.64
N PRO A 170 7.17 -7.26 1.16
CA PRO A 170 6.97 -7.99 -0.08
C PRO A 170 7.28 -7.14 -1.32
N ILE A 171 7.58 -5.85 -1.09
CA ILE A 171 7.84 -4.83 -2.11
C ILE A 171 9.27 -4.33 -1.94
N GLU A 172 10.01 -4.24 -3.02
CA GLU A 172 11.31 -3.56 -3.05
C GLU A 172 11.10 -2.05 -3.16
N TRP A 173 11.77 -1.30 -2.29
CA TRP A 173 11.67 0.15 -2.15
C TRP A 173 13.00 0.82 -2.47
N ARG A 174 12.97 1.85 -3.35
CA ARG A 174 14.10 2.71 -3.65
C ARG A 174 13.67 4.17 -3.58
N TYR A 175 13.97 4.82 -2.47
CA TYR A 175 13.64 6.22 -2.28
C TYR A 175 14.51 7.10 -3.18
N THR A 176 13.89 8.05 -3.89
CA THR A 176 14.60 9.04 -4.71
C THR A 176 14.82 10.37 -3.98
N ASN A 177 14.27 10.48 -2.78
CA ASN A 177 14.50 11.54 -1.80
C ASN A 177 14.78 10.88 -0.44
N ASP A 178 15.28 11.63 0.50
CA ASP A 178 15.46 11.12 1.87
C ASP A 178 14.11 10.67 2.47
N PRO A 179 14.03 9.48 3.07
CA PRO A 179 12.83 9.06 3.78
C PRO A 179 12.62 9.87 5.07
N ALA A 180 11.43 9.80 5.65
CA ALA A 180 11.01 10.62 6.78
C ALA A 180 12.02 10.66 7.94
N TRP A 181 12.60 9.51 8.31
CA TRP A 181 13.56 9.42 9.41
C TRP A 181 14.91 10.10 9.13
N VAL A 182 15.39 10.01 7.89
CA VAL A 182 16.64 10.70 7.48
C VAL A 182 16.41 12.21 7.43
N MET A 183 15.29 12.66 6.83
CA MET A 183 14.92 14.08 6.80
C MET A 183 14.78 14.66 8.20
N ARG A 184 14.08 13.93 9.09
CA ARG A 184 13.90 14.37 10.49
C ARG A 184 15.22 14.59 11.21
N THR A 185 16.20 13.71 10.99
CA THR A 185 17.55 13.83 11.57
C THR A 185 18.33 15.03 11.03
N LYS A 186 18.14 15.35 9.74
CA LYS A 186 18.76 16.52 9.10
C LYS A 186 18.05 17.83 9.45
N GLY A 187 16.84 17.77 10.00
CA GLY A 187 16.00 18.96 10.26
C GLY A 187 15.32 19.50 9.01
N ASP A 188 15.21 18.70 7.97
CA ASP A 188 14.62 19.07 6.69
C ASP A 188 13.10 18.87 6.68
N ARG A 189 12.42 19.45 5.66
CA ARG A 189 11.00 19.25 5.37
C ARG A 189 10.82 18.98 3.90
N LEU A 190 9.90 18.06 3.56
CA LEU A 190 9.62 17.71 2.18
C LEU A 190 8.13 17.45 1.99
N PRO A 191 7.43 18.23 1.11
CA PRO A 191 5.98 18.10 0.92
C PRO A 191 5.60 16.96 -0.03
N HIS A 192 6.54 16.10 -0.39
CA HIS A 192 6.32 14.95 -1.25
C HIS A 192 7.21 13.78 -0.84
N ASN A 193 6.82 12.60 -1.30
CA ASN A 193 7.63 11.40 -1.21
C ASN A 193 7.65 10.72 -2.59
N ARG A 194 8.81 10.28 -3.05
CA ARG A 194 8.99 9.66 -4.37
C ARG A 194 9.79 8.39 -4.22
N VAL A 195 9.16 7.29 -4.54
CA VAL A 195 9.72 5.96 -4.27
C VAL A 195 9.50 5.08 -5.48
N TRP A 196 10.56 4.46 -5.98
CA TRP A 196 10.43 3.37 -6.89
C TRP A 196 10.04 2.11 -6.13
N VAL A 197 9.04 1.40 -6.62
CA VAL A 197 8.51 0.18 -6.04
C VAL A 197 8.39 -0.92 -7.09
N LYS A 198 8.62 -2.16 -6.68
CA LYS A 198 8.30 -3.36 -7.46
C LYS A 198 8.09 -4.54 -6.53
N ALA A 199 7.51 -5.63 -7.02
CA ALA A 199 7.45 -6.87 -6.27
C ALA A 199 8.87 -7.39 -5.95
N LEU A 200 9.06 -7.95 -4.76
CA LEU A 200 10.35 -8.47 -4.33
C LEU A 200 10.73 -9.78 -5.03
N GLY A 201 9.77 -10.46 -5.65
CA GLY A 201 9.93 -11.64 -6.49
C GLY A 201 9.10 -11.52 -7.77
N ASP A 202 9.18 -12.55 -8.62
CA ASP A 202 8.46 -12.57 -9.90
C ASP A 202 7.00 -12.99 -9.68
N LEU A 203 6.08 -12.04 -9.83
CA LEU A 203 4.64 -12.32 -9.86
C LEU A 203 4.30 -13.16 -11.10
N PRO A 204 3.40 -14.14 -10.98
CA PRO A 204 2.80 -14.81 -12.12
C PRO A 204 2.21 -13.81 -13.12
N ASP A 205 2.10 -14.20 -14.40
CA ASP A 205 1.42 -13.39 -15.43
C ASP A 205 -0.11 -13.40 -15.22
N ASP A 206 -0.52 -12.80 -14.11
CA ASP A 206 -1.91 -12.60 -13.70
C ASP A 206 -2.15 -11.12 -13.41
N PRO A 207 -2.91 -10.40 -14.25
CA PRO A 207 -3.21 -8.99 -14.06
C PRO A 207 -3.86 -8.67 -12.71
N VAL A 208 -4.56 -9.62 -12.11
CA VAL A 208 -5.20 -9.46 -10.80
C VAL A 208 -4.14 -9.36 -9.72
N LEU A 209 -3.12 -10.23 -9.73
CA LEU A 209 -2.03 -10.21 -8.75
C LEU A 209 -1.18 -8.95 -8.87
N HIS A 210 -0.85 -8.52 -10.08
CA HIS A 210 -0.12 -7.27 -10.30
C HIS A 210 -0.89 -6.05 -9.77
N THR A 211 -2.19 -5.98 -10.05
CA THR A 211 -3.05 -4.90 -9.56
C THR A 211 -3.23 -4.97 -8.05
N ALA A 212 -3.47 -6.16 -7.47
CA ALA A 212 -3.60 -6.34 -6.02
C ALA A 212 -2.31 -5.93 -5.28
N THR A 213 -1.13 -6.23 -5.84
CA THR A 213 0.16 -5.83 -5.28
C THR A 213 0.33 -4.30 -5.33
N MET A 214 -0.10 -3.63 -6.40
CA MET A 214 -0.13 -2.16 -6.46
C MET A 214 -1.10 -1.58 -5.43
N VAL A 215 -2.30 -2.16 -5.27
CA VAL A 215 -3.27 -1.76 -4.24
C VAL A 215 -2.67 -1.92 -2.84
N TYR A 216 -2.00 -3.05 -2.56
CA TYR A 216 -1.30 -3.28 -1.30
C TYR A 216 -0.26 -2.19 -1.03
N SER A 217 0.57 -1.86 -2.02
CA SER A 217 1.66 -0.89 -1.87
C SER A 217 1.16 0.56 -1.76
N SER A 218 -0.05 0.86 -2.24
CA SER A 218 -0.58 2.23 -2.28
C SER A 218 -0.82 2.86 -0.91
N ASP A 219 -1.03 2.03 0.14
CA ASP A 219 -1.26 2.48 1.52
C ASP A 219 0.05 2.72 2.31
N THR A 220 1.20 2.33 1.77
CA THR A 220 2.44 2.30 2.57
C THR A 220 3.06 3.65 2.85
N THR A 221 3.07 4.59 1.89
CA THR A 221 3.80 5.87 2.00
C THR A 221 2.95 7.12 1.75
N VAL A 222 1.67 6.97 1.45
CA VAL A 222 0.84 8.12 1.05
C VAL A 222 0.67 9.13 2.19
N LEU A 223 0.54 8.68 3.43
CA LEU A 223 0.44 9.55 4.61
C LEU A 223 1.81 10.05 5.09
N ASP A 224 2.92 9.45 4.67
CA ASP A 224 4.26 9.96 4.97
C ASP A 224 4.44 11.38 4.44
N SER A 225 3.88 11.71 3.26
CA SER A 225 3.94 13.04 2.68
C SER A 225 3.29 14.10 3.58
N VAL A 226 2.32 13.73 4.41
CA VAL A 226 1.70 14.63 5.39
C VAL A 226 2.70 14.97 6.49
N ILE A 227 3.30 13.96 7.13
CA ILE A 227 4.21 14.19 8.26
C ILE A 227 5.53 14.84 7.82
N THR A 228 6.05 14.47 6.65
CA THR A 228 7.31 15.04 6.14
C THR A 228 7.18 16.51 5.76
N THR A 229 6.00 16.98 5.36
CA THR A 229 5.69 18.40 5.16
C THR A 229 5.93 19.22 6.45
N HIS A 230 5.75 18.59 7.62
CA HIS A 230 6.00 19.20 8.92
C HIS A 230 7.40 18.92 9.49
N GLY A 231 8.26 18.18 8.77
CA GLY A 231 9.57 17.76 9.24
C GLY A 231 9.49 16.73 10.37
N LEU A 232 8.43 15.94 10.42
CA LEU A 232 8.19 14.89 11.41
C LEU A 232 8.49 13.51 10.83
N SER A 233 8.70 12.53 11.70
CA SER A 233 8.91 11.14 11.32
C SER A 233 8.31 10.18 12.34
N TRP A 234 7.84 9.04 11.83
CA TRP A 234 7.51 7.88 12.64
C TRP A 234 8.70 7.48 13.51
N GLY A 235 8.44 7.11 14.75
CA GLY A 235 9.45 6.67 15.72
C GLY A 235 10.21 7.79 16.40
N PHE A 236 10.46 8.93 15.76
CA PHE A 236 11.09 10.11 16.34
C PHE A 236 10.09 11.01 17.05
N ASP A 237 8.92 11.14 16.47
CA ASP A 237 7.88 12.03 16.95
C ASP A 237 6.66 11.20 17.42
N ARG A 238 6.01 11.66 18.48
CA ARG A 238 4.81 11.01 19.00
C ARG A 238 3.62 11.37 18.13
N ILE A 239 3.32 10.49 17.17
CA ILE A 239 2.22 10.64 16.22
C ILE A 239 1.30 9.42 16.37
N PHE A 240 0.00 9.66 16.53
CA PHE A 240 -1.03 8.64 16.34
C PHE A 240 -1.58 8.78 14.93
N ALA A 241 -1.60 7.69 14.18
CA ALA A 241 -2.18 7.66 12.84
C ALA A 241 -3.15 6.48 12.68
N ALA A 242 -4.20 6.73 11.92
CA ALA A 242 -5.12 5.71 11.44
C ALA A 242 -5.72 6.15 10.10
N SER A 243 -5.69 5.29 9.10
CA SER A 243 -6.37 5.52 7.82
C SER A 243 -7.88 5.58 8.03
N ALA A 244 -8.54 6.59 7.46
CA ALA A 244 -10.00 6.74 7.51
C ALA A 244 -10.65 6.23 6.22
N ASN A 245 -10.08 6.59 5.08
CA ASN A 245 -10.54 6.15 3.77
C ASN A 245 -9.37 6.13 2.78
N HIS A 246 -9.54 5.36 1.69
CA HIS A 246 -8.56 5.29 0.61
C HIS A 246 -9.29 5.07 -0.72
N SER A 247 -8.83 5.74 -1.77
CA SER A 247 -9.39 5.60 -3.11
C SER A 247 -8.29 5.48 -4.14
N ILE A 248 -8.50 4.60 -5.14
CA ILE A 248 -7.61 4.38 -6.26
C ILE A 248 -8.43 4.43 -7.55
N TRP A 249 -7.95 5.17 -8.56
CA TRP A 249 -8.43 5.16 -9.93
C TRP A 249 -7.37 4.52 -10.81
N PHE A 250 -7.73 3.42 -11.47
CA PHE A 250 -6.86 2.67 -12.35
C PHE A 250 -6.94 3.21 -13.77
N HIS A 251 -5.82 3.61 -14.34
CA HIS A 251 -5.76 4.21 -15.68
C HIS A 251 -5.26 3.22 -16.73
N ARG A 252 -4.33 2.34 -16.34
CA ARG A 252 -3.71 1.34 -17.20
C ARG A 252 -3.33 0.09 -16.40
N GLN A 253 -3.16 -1.01 -17.13
CA GLN A 253 -2.65 -2.24 -16.54
C GLN A 253 -1.22 -2.02 -16.04
N VAL A 254 -0.93 -2.52 -14.85
CA VAL A 254 0.38 -2.48 -14.23
C VAL A 254 1.13 -3.79 -14.44
N ASN A 255 2.44 -3.71 -14.67
CA ASN A 255 3.38 -4.82 -14.50
C ASN A 255 4.24 -4.52 -13.27
N PHE A 256 3.93 -5.14 -12.14
CA PHE A 256 4.63 -4.90 -10.87
C PHE A 256 5.92 -5.73 -10.72
N ASN A 257 6.30 -6.51 -11.74
CA ASN A 257 7.64 -7.11 -11.90
C ASN A 257 8.66 -6.10 -12.44
N ASP A 258 8.20 -4.98 -13.01
CA ASP A 258 9.06 -3.84 -13.36
C ASP A 258 8.92 -2.72 -12.34
N TRP A 259 9.88 -1.80 -12.35
CA TRP A 259 9.84 -0.63 -11.49
C TRP A 259 8.70 0.32 -11.82
N VAL A 260 7.95 0.68 -10.79
CA VAL A 260 6.86 1.65 -10.84
C VAL A 260 7.19 2.80 -9.89
N LEU A 261 7.13 4.03 -10.37
CA LEU A 261 7.35 5.22 -9.53
C LEU A 261 6.05 5.57 -8.80
N TYR A 262 6.09 5.54 -7.47
CA TYR A 262 5.01 6.06 -6.62
C TYR A 262 5.41 7.44 -6.09
N SER A 263 4.72 8.47 -6.57
CA SER A 263 4.95 9.87 -6.19
C SER A 263 3.77 10.37 -5.38
N THR A 264 4.01 10.71 -4.11
CA THR A 264 2.97 11.19 -3.19
C THR A 264 3.23 12.62 -2.75
N SER A 265 2.17 13.33 -2.37
CA SER A 265 2.20 14.67 -1.81
C SER A 265 1.00 14.89 -0.87
N SER A 266 1.10 15.90 0.01
CA SER A 266 -0.01 16.26 0.89
C SER A 266 -0.53 17.66 0.54
N PRO A 267 -1.76 17.78 0.03
CA PRO A 267 -2.36 19.08 -0.25
C PRO A 267 -2.84 19.80 1.02
N VAL A 268 -3.21 19.07 2.09
CA VAL A 268 -3.76 19.67 3.31
C VAL A 268 -3.63 18.75 4.52
N ALA A 269 -3.38 19.35 5.68
CA ALA A 269 -3.60 18.75 6.99
C ALA A 269 -4.30 19.77 7.89
N ALA A 270 -5.40 19.38 8.53
CA ALA A 270 -6.20 20.22 9.43
C ALA A 270 -7.01 19.35 10.41
N ASP A 271 -7.31 19.87 11.58
CA ASP A 271 -8.18 19.24 12.58
C ASP A 271 -7.78 17.79 12.91
N SER A 272 -6.48 17.54 13.08
CA SER A 272 -5.91 16.20 13.32
C SER A 272 -6.19 15.20 12.20
N ARG A 273 -6.37 15.65 10.97
CA ARG A 273 -6.48 14.83 9.76
C ARG A 273 -5.47 15.30 8.73
N GLY A 274 -5.03 14.39 7.87
CA GLY A 274 -4.17 14.68 6.74
C GLY A 274 -4.67 13.98 5.50
N LEU A 275 -4.63 14.68 4.36
CA LEU A 275 -4.91 14.13 3.06
C LEU A 275 -3.61 13.92 2.31
N GLY A 276 -3.35 12.69 1.91
CA GLY A 276 -2.30 12.33 0.98
C GLY A 276 -2.86 12.06 -0.42
N THR A 277 -2.15 12.50 -1.43
CA THR A 277 -2.43 12.18 -2.84
C THR A 277 -1.23 11.48 -3.44
N GLY A 278 -1.45 10.58 -4.39
CA GLY A 278 -0.38 9.82 -5.00
C GLY A 278 -0.67 9.45 -6.46
N HIS A 279 0.39 9.26 -7.23
CA HIS A 279 0.33 8.80 -8.59
C HIS A 279 1.35 7.70 -8.82
N PHE A 280 0.90 6.60 -9.43
CA PHE A 280 1.78 5.56 -9.93
C PHE A 280 2.11 5.81 -11.39
N PHE A 281 3.39 5.71 -11.74
CA PHE A 281 3.88 5.83 -13.11
C PHE A 281 4.69 4.59 -13.49
N ALA A 282 4.46 4.07 -14.68
CA ALA A 282 5.38 3.10 -15.26
C ALA A 282 6.77 3.74 -15.42
N ARG A 283 7.80 2.92 -15.55
CA ARG A 283 9.16 3.41 -15.83
C ARG A 283 9.25 4.23 -17.13
N SER A 284 8.36 3.99 -18.08
CA SER A 284 8.20 4.80 -19.30
C SER A 284 7.63 6.20 -19.06
N GLY A 285 7.19 6.53 -17.84
CA GLY A 285 6.52 7.78 -17.50
C GLY A 285 4.99 7.75 -17.65
N GLN A 286 4.42 6.66 -18.13
CA GLN A 286 2.98 6.54 -18.33
C GLN A 286 2.24 6.46 -16.98
N PRO A 287 1.19 7.29 -16.72
CA PRO A 287 0.40 7.21 -15.50
C PRO A 287 -0.41 5.91 -15.46
N LEU A 288 -0.28 5.17 -14.36
CA LEU A 288 -0.93 3.87 -14.11
C LEU A 288 -2.14 3.99 -13.20
N ALA A 289 -2.01 4.76 -12.12
CA ALA A 289 -3.09 4.96 -11.15
C ALA A 289 -2.95 6.30 -10.41
N THR A 290 -4.08 6.80 -9.92
CA THR A 290 -4.16 7.93 -8.99
C THR A 290 -4.70 7.45 -7.67
N VAL A 291 -4.15 7.94 -6.56
CA VAL A 291 -4.46 7.55 -5.19
C VAL A 291 -4.81 8.77 -4.35
N MET A 292 -5.79 8.64 -3.46
CA MET A 292 -6.09 9.61 -2.42
C MET A 292 -6.41 8.89 -1.11
N GLN A 293 -5.85 9.37 0.00
CA GLN A 293 -6.10 8.81 1.33
C GLN A 293 -6.21 9.91 2.38
N GLU A 294 -7.28 9.87 3.15
CA GLU A 294 -7.38 10.65 4.38
C GLU A 294 -7.06 9.76 5.59
N GLY A 295 -6.27 10.30 6.51
CA GLY A 295 -5.98 9.66 7.78
C GLY A 295 -6.18 10.60 8.96
N VAL A 296 -6.51 10.05 10.12
CA VAL A 296 -6.36 10.73 11.40
C VAL A 296 -4.88 10.81 11.71
N LEU A 297 -4.37 12.00 11.99
CA LEU A 297 -2.96 12.27 12.31
C LEU A 297 -2.89 13.20 13.51
N LYS A 298 -2.76 12.64 14.73
CA LYS A 298 -2.61 13.42 15.96
C LYS A 298 -1.14 13.49 16.33
N TYR A 299 -0.60 14.70 16.30
CA TYR A 299 0.74 14.99 16.79
C TYR A 299 0.70 15.42 18.25
N PHE A 300 1.57 14.85 19.06
CA PHE A 300 1.75 15.19 20.47
C PHE A 300 3.15 15.80 20.63
N PRO A 301 3.26 17.13 20.60
CA PRO A 301 4.55 17.78 20.74
C PRO A 301 5.20 17.43 22.09
N PRO A 302 6.53 17.40 22.17
CA PRO A 302 7.23 17.27 23.45
C PRO A 302 6.71 18.32 24.44
N SER A 303 6.45 17.91 25.68
CA SER A 303 6.08 18.85 26.74
C SER A 303 7.18 19.90 26.83
N GLY A 304 6.84 21.17 26.61
CA GLY A 304 7.80 22.26 26.72
C GLY A 304 8.49 22.21 28.09
N ARG A 305 9.83 22.31 28.09
CA ARG A 305 10.63 22.57 29.30
C ARG A 305 10.48 24.02 29.68
#